data_e9c6cde9ac06a57444e2ecdf5ff3aabb
#
_entry.id   e9c6cde9ac06a57444e2ecdf5ff3aabb
#
_cell.length_a   1.000
_cell.length_b   1.000
_cell.length_c   1.000
_cell.angle_alpha   90.00
_cell.angle_beta   90.00
_cell.angle_gamma   90.00
#
_symmetry.space_group_name_H-M   'P 1'
#
loop_
_entity.id
_entity.type
_entity.pdbx_description
1 polymer ?
#
loop_
_entity_poly.entity_id
_entity_poly.type
_entity_poly.pdbx_seq_one_letter_code
_entity_poly.pdbx_strand_id
1 'polypeptide(L)'
;DKPDSLRGPNIGWAVIDEPFIQKREVFEQMIARVRHPEAKQSQIFLTGTPEQLNWGFTLANDPKLDLGIIQASTLDNPHLPDDYKESLLQAYSEEQIDAYVHGKFVNLTQGRVYKDFDREKHVVERPDLKHEGLPIGIGMDFNVDAMSSEIFYIGPNWIHVFDEVRLKNATTYDMVEELVKRYPEAKIFPDASGSARKSSAVNSDHYIIKSNPGYTVSVPKANPPVRERVNSVNKLIRDG
;
A
#
# COMPACT_ATOMS: atom_id res chain seq x y z
N ASP A 1 18.70 -13.28 8.07
CA ASP A 1 17.37 -12.83 8.49
C ASP A 1 17.37 -11.88 9.71
N LYS A 2 18.55 -11.46 10.18
CA LYS A 2 18.66 -10.42 11.21
C LYS A 2 19.42 -9.23 10.63
N PRO A 3 18.76 -8.11 10.29
CA PRO A 3 19.41 -6.92 9.72
C PRO A 3 20.60 -6.43 10.56
N ASP A 4 20.51 -6.60 11.87
CA ASP A 4 21.57 -6.21 12.81
C ASP A 4 22.88 -6.97 12.64
N SER A 5 22.86 -8.18 12.07
CA SER A 5 24.09 -8.96 11.80
C SER A 5 24.96 -8.31 10.71
N LEU A 6 24.39 -7.42 9.93
CA LEU A 6 25.09 -6.65 8.89
C LEU A 6 25.86 -5.43 9.45
N ARG A 7 25.72 -5.15 10.76
CA ARG A 7 26.45 -4.06 11.40
C ARG A 7 27.92 -4.44 11.59
N GLY A 8 28.83 -3.63 11.12
CA GLY A 8 30.28 -3.79 11.35
C GLY A 8 31.15 -3.61 10.10
N PRO A 9 30.97 -4.35 9.02
CA PRO A 9 31.86 -4.27 7.87
C PRO A 9 31.78 -2.91 7.16
N ASN A 10 32.94 -2.52 6.57
CA ASN A 10 33.00 -1.47 5.56
C ASN A 10 33.32 -2.16 4.24
N ILE A 11 32.41 -2.08 3.27
CA ILE A 11 32.52 -2.77 1.99
C ILE A 11 32.49 -1.77 0.84
N GLY A 12 33.11 -2.13 -0.28
CA GLY A 12 33.15 -1.28 -1.46
C GLY A 12 31.89 -1.40 -2.33
N TRP A 13 31.32 -2.59 -2.38
CA TRP A 13 30.11 -2.88 -3.16
C TRP A 13 29.37 -4.08 -2.55
N ALA A 14 28.13 -4.25 -2.92
CA ALA A 14 27.30 -5.35 -2.47
C ALA A 14 26.37 -5.85 -3.58
N VAL A 15 26.04 -7.14 -3.55
CA VAL A 15 24.93 -7.72 -4.29
C VAL A 15 23.94 -8.27 -3.27
N ILE A 16 22.68 -7.96 -3.43
CA ILE A 16 21.59 -8.55 -2.64
C ILE A 16 20.70 -9.31 -3.62
N ASP A 17 20.77 -10.62 -3.50
CA ASP A 17 19.94 -11.53 -4.31
C ASP A 17 18.58 -11.72 -3.63
N GLU A 18 17.52 -11.73 -4.45
CA GLU A 18 16.12 -11.77 -4.03
C GLU A 18 15.80 -10.76 -2.90
N PRO A 19 16.12 -9.47 -3.07
CA PRO A 19 15.92 -8.47 -2.01
C PRO A 19 14.45 -8.26 -1.70
N PHE A 20 13.57 -8.49 -2.67
CA PHE A 20 12.16 -8.13 -2.57
C PHE A 20 11.34 -9.07 -1.66
N ILE A 21 11.86 -10.25 -1.37
CA ILE A 21 11.30 -11.15 -0.34
C ILE A 21 11.82 -10.84 1.07
N GLN A 22 12.81 -9.93 1.17
CA GLN A 22 13.42 -9.53 2.45
C GLN A 22 12.81 -8.22 2.96
N LYS A 23 13.04 -7.96 4.24
CA LYS A 23 12.66 -6.68 4.84
C LYS A 23 13.54 -5.55 4.28
N ARG A 24 12.94 -4.38 4.06
CA ARG A 24 13.63 -3.18 3.59
C ARG A 24 14.83 -2.80 4.45
N GLU A 25 14.78 -3.08 5.74
CA GLU A 25 15.86 -2.79 6.69
C GLU A 25 17.18 -3.49 6.32
N VAL A 26 17.13 -4.64 5.61
CA VAL A 26 18.35 -5.31 5.09
C VAL A 26 19.04 -4.41 4.07
N PHE A 27 18.29 -3.86 3.14
CA PHE A 27 18.79 -2.92 2.14
C PHE A 27 19.33 -1.63 2.80
N GLU A 28 18.61 -1.05 3.74
CA GLU A 28 19.00 0.16 4.46
C GLU A 28 20.31 -0.05 5.27
N GLN A 29 20.46 -1.21 5.92
CA GLN A 29 21.72 -1.56 6.57
C GLN A 29 22.86 -1.70 5.57
N MET A 30 22.61 -2.26 4.39
CA MET A 30 23.63 -2.42 3.36
C MET A 30 24.10 -1.06 2.80
N ILE A 31 23.17 -0.12 2.57
CA ILE A 31 23.53 1.26 2.17
C ILE A 31 24.53 1.86 3.16
N ALA A 32 24.28 1.69 4.46
CA ALA A 32 25.17 2.21 5.49
C ALA A 32 26.54 1.52 5.55
N ARG A 33 26.74 0.37 4.89
CA ARG A 33 27.99 -0.42 4.91
C ARG A 33 28.82 -0.23 3.65
N VAL A 34 28.21 0.10 2.50
CA VAL A 34 28.92 0.34 1.25
C VAL A 34 29.57 1.72 1.27
N ARG A 35 30.71 1.79 1.96
CA ARG A 35 31.43 3.04 2.25
C ARG A 35 32.96 2.87 2.40
N HIS A 36 33.53 1.82 1.80
CA HIS A 36 34.97 1.59 1.92
C HIS A 36 35.74 2.70 1.20
N PRO A 37 36.69 3.38 1.88
CA PRO A 37 37.36 4.57 1.34
C PRO A 37 38.21 4.28 0.10
N GLU A 38 38.71 3.05 -0.07
CA GLU A 38 39.48 2.64 -1.22
C GLU A 38 38.64 2.10 -2.40
N ALA A 39 37.34 2.04 -2.24
CA ALA A 39 36.46 1.61 -3.32
C ALA A 39 36.44 2.63 -4.44
N LYS A 40 36.80 2.19 -5.66
CA LYS A 40 36.72 3.05 -6.84
C LYS A 40 35.30 3.48 -7.17
N GLN A 41 34.35 2.65 -6.83
CA GLN A 41 32.93 2.89 -7.04
C GLN A 41 32.12 2.15 -5.97
N SER A 42 31.33 2.90 -5.21
CA SER A 42 30.44 2.34 -4.20
C SER A 42 29.09 2.06 -4.85
N GLN A 43 28.71 0.78 -4.94
CA GLN A 43 27.49 0.34 -5.61
C GLN A 43 26.79 -0.78 -4.86
N ILE A 44 25.48 -0.82 -4.98
CA ILE A 44 24.65 -1.93 -4.54
C ILE A 44 23.85 -2.43 -5.73
N PHE A 45 23.97 -3.72 -6.02
CA PHE A 45 23.19 -4.41 -7.03
C PHE A 45 22.08 -5.18 -6.36
N LEU A 46 20.87 -5.06 -6.87
CA LEU A 46 19.72 -5.81 -6.46
C LEU A 46 19.30 -6.71 -7.61
N THR A 47 19.29 -8.01 -7.38
CA THR A 47 18.88 -9.00 -8.37
C THR A 47 17.69 -9.78 -7.83
N GLY A 48 16.60 -9.88 -8.56
CA GLY A 48 15.44 -10.62 -8.07
C GLY A 48 14.20 -10.47 -8.94
N THR A 49 13.21 -11.26 -8.61
CA THR A 49 11.92 -11.28 -9.30
C THR A 49 10.93 -10.34 -8.60
N PRO A 50 10.29 -9.43 -9.33
CA PRO A 50 9.42 -8.40 -8.75
C PRO A 50 7.98 -8.94 -8.51
N GLU A 51 7.83 -9.86 -7.56
CA GLU A 51 6.56 -10.57 -7.28
C GLU A 51 5.51 -9.72 -6.56
N GLN A 52 5.88 -8.56 -6.01
CA GLN A 52 5.01 -7.74 -5.17
C GLN A 52 5.23 -6.25 -5.39
N LEU A 53 4.16 -5.47 -5.22
CA LEU A 53 4.24 -4.00 -5.16
C LEU A 53 4.71 -3.53 -3.77
N ASN A 54 5.87 -4.01 -3.34
CA ASN A 54 6.47 -3.75 -2.04
C ASN A 54 7.45 -2.56 -2.10
N TRP A 55 8.37 -2.49 -1.12
CA TRP A 55 9.38 -1.45 -1.05
C TRP A 55 10.29 -1.37 -2.29
N GLY A 56 10.50 -2.49 -2.99
CA GLY A 56 11.27 -2.54 -4.24
C GLY A 56 10.55 -1.81 -5.37
N PHE A 57 9.24 -1.97 -5.47
CA PHE A 57 8.42 -1.20 -6.42
C PHE A 57 8.49 0.30 -6.12
N THR A 58 8.36 0.68 -4.86
CA THR A 58 8.47 2.09 -4.45
C THR A 58 9.85 2.65 -4.78
N LEU A 59 10.91 1.87 -4.52
CA LEU A 59 12.28 2.26 -4.83
C LEU A 59 12.47 2.46 -6.35
N ALA A 60 12.01 1.50 -7.16
CA ALA A 60 12.15 1.54 -8.62
C ALA A 60 11.41 2.70 -9.30
N ASN A 61 10.35 3.19 -8.65
CA ASN A 61 9.51 4.27 -9.18
C ASN A 61 9.77 5.62 -8.49
N ASP A 62 10.79 5.75 -7.64
CA ASP A 62 11.12 7.03 -6.99
C ASP A 62 11.94 7.91 -7.95
N PRO A 63 11.36 9.01 -8.48
CA PRO A 63 12.04 9.87 -9.44
C PRO A 63 13.20 10.69 -8.84
N LYS A 64 13.36 10.66 -7.52
CA LYS A 64 14.44 11.35 -6.81
C LYS A 64 15.72 10.53 -6.73
N LEU A 65 15.66 9.25 -7.08
CA LEU A 65 16.78 8.32 -7.00
C LEU A 65 17.38 8.11 -8.39
N ASP A 66 18.71 8.22 -8.46
CA ASP A 66 19.48 7.86 -9.66
C ASP A 66 19.73 6.35 -9.67
N LEU A 67 18.79 5.60 -10.25
CA LEU A 67 18.81 4.15 -10.31
C LEU A 67 18.94 3.68 -11.76
N GLY A 68 19.94 2.83 -12.03
CA GLY A 68 19.98 2.02 -13.23
C GLY A 68 19.08 0.79 -13.08
N ILE A 69 18.02 0.69 -13.87
CA ILE A 69 17.11 -0.46 -13.86
C ILE A 69 17.31 -1.24 -15.16
N ILE A 70 17.59 -2.54 -15.02
CA ILE A 70 17.67 -3.48 -16.12
C ILE A 70 16.59 -4.52 -15.92
N GLN A 71 15.63 -4.53 -16.82
CA GLN A 71 14.59 -5.55 -16.89
C GLN A 71 14.92 -6.53 -18.01
N ALA A 72 14.91 -7.82 -17.71
CA ALA A 72 15.19 -8.88 -18.67
C ALA A 72 14.05 -9.91 -18.64
N SER A 73 13.68 -10.41 -19.81
CA SER A 73 12.75 -11.50 -19.94
C SER A 73 13.47 -12.85 -19.95
N THR A 74 12.88 -13.85 -19.28
CA THR A 74 13.35 -15.24 -19.38
C THR A 74 13.36 -15.72 -20.84
N LEU A 75 12.46 -15.20 -21.69
CA LEU A 75 12.40 -15.56 -23.11
C LEU A 75 13.60 -15.04 -23.92
N ASP A 76 14.26 -13.99 -23.44
CA ASP A 76 15.45 -13.44 -24.10
C ASP A 76 16.71 -14.28 -23.89
N ASN A 77 16.65 -15.28 -22.99
CA ASN A 77 17.78 -16.14 -22.74
C ASN A 77 17.94 -17.18 -23.88
N PRO A 78 19.01 -17.06 -24.71
CA PRO A 78 19.22 -17.95 -25.84
C PRO A 78 19.64 -19.37 -25.46
N HIS A 79 20.00 -19.59 -24.19
CA HIS A 79 20.47 -20.88 -23.70
C HIS A 79 19.36 -21.75 -23.12
N LEU A 80 18.14 -21.24 -23.03
CA LEU A 80 17.00 -22.02 -22.53
C LEU A 80 16.36 -22.81 -23.68
N PRO A 81 16.06 -24.09 -23.47
CA PRO A 81 15.31 -24.92 -24.42
C PRO A 81 13.94 -24.31 -24.73
N ASP A 82 13.48 -24.46 -25.97
CA ASP A 82 12.18 -23.91 -26.39
C ASP A 82 11.01 -24.58 -25.69
N ASP A 83 11.07 -25.89 -25.46
CA ASP A 83 10.09 -26.66 -24.72
C ASP A 83 9.96 -26.17 -23.25
N TYR A 84 11.07 -25.73 -22.64
CA TYR A 84 11.04 -25.13 -21.32
C TYR A 84 10.28 -23.77 -21.33
N LYS A 85 10.56 -22.92 -22.31
CA LYS A 85 9.87 -21.62 -22.47
C LYS A 85 8.36 -21.84 -22.68
N GLU A 86 7.98 -22.78 -23.52
CA GLU A 86 6.59 -23.13 -23.74
C GLU A 86 5.91 -23.68 -22.47
N SER A 87 6.62 -24.49 -21.70
CA SER A 87 6.10 -25.04 -20.45
C SER A 87 5.82 -23.96 -19.40
N LEU A 88 6.64 -22.91 -19.33
CA LEU A 88 6.41 -21.77 -18.44
C LEU A 88 5.13 -21.02 -18.83
N LEU A 89 4.94 -20.75 -20.12
CA LEU A 89 3.76 -20.06 -20.62
C LEU A 89 2.47 -20.86 -20.45
N GLN A 90 2.56 -22.19 -20.43
CA GLN A 90 1.40 -23.07 -20.18
C GLN A 90 1.09 -23.25 -18.69
N ALA A 91 2.12 -23.21 -17.83
CA ALA A 91 1.97 -23.51 -16.42
C ALA A 91 1.55 -22.29 -15.58
N TYR A 92 1.89 -21.08 -16.02
CA TYR A 92 1.72 -19.86 -15.24
C TYR A 92 0.46 -19.08 -15.63
N SER A 93 -0.15 -18.41 -14.65
CA SER A 93 -1.18 -17.40 -14.91
C SER A 93 -0.58 -16.16 -15.59
N GLU A 94 -1.41 -15.30 -16.17
CA GLU A 94 -0.94 -14.05 -16.82
C GLU A 94 -0.09 -13.21 -15.88
N GLU A 95 -0.49 -13.06 -14.62
CA GLU A 95 0.26 -12.29 -13.63
C GLU A 95 1.60 -12.96 -13.29
N GLN A 96 1.63 -14.29 -13.23
CA GLN A 96 2.87 -15.05 -13.02
C GLN A 96 3.80 -14.95 -14.23
N ILE A 97 3.25 -14.93 -15.44
CA ILE A 97 4.03 -14.71 -16.67
C ILE A 97 4.64 -13.30 -16.63
N ASP A 98 3.87 -12.30 -16.25
CA ASP A 98 4.38 -10.93 -16.12
C ASP A 98 5.52 -10.82 -15.10
N ALA A 99 5.41 -11.47 -13.94
CA ALA A 99 6.48 -11.47 -12.94
C ALA A 99 7.68 -12.33 -13.31
N TYR A 100 7.45 -13.64 -13.55
CA TYR A 100 8.53 -14.63 -13.65
C TYR A 100 9.13 -14.73 -15.04
N VAL A 101 8.36 -14.39 -16.08
CA VAL A 101 8.85 -14.43 -17.46
C VAL A 101 9.30 -13.07 -17.93
N HIS A 102 8.51 -12.03 -17.69
CA HIS A 102 8.78 -10.67 -18.18
C HIS A 102 9.48 -9.76 -17.16
N GLY A 103 9.65 -10.18 -15.92
CA GLY A 103 10.30 -9.40 -14.86
C GLY A 103 9.57 -8.10 -14.52
N LYS A 104 8.25 -8.06 -14.68
CA LYS A 104 7.45 -6.89 -14.34
C LYS A 104 7.05 -6.91 -12.86
N PHE A 105 6.97 -5.75 -12.23
CA PHE A 105 6.38 -5.64 -10.90
C PHE A 105 4.88 -5.93 -10.97
N VAL A 106 4.47 -7.01 -10.32
CA VAL A 106 3.08 -7.45 -10.21
C VAL A 106 2.75 -7.75 -8.77
N ASN A 107 1.49 -7.90 -8.46
CA ASN A 107 1.06 -8.36 -7.15
C ASN A 107 0.60 -9.82 -7.22
N LEU A 108 1.54 -10.75 -7.08
CA LEU A 108 1.28 -12.20 -7.07
C LEU A 108 0.70 -12.72 -5.76
N THR A 109 0.30 -11.86 -4.84
CA THR A 109 -0.27 -12.30 -3.57
C THR A 109 -1.46 -13.21 -3.83
N GLN A 110 -1.30 -14.49 -3.56
CA GLN A 110 -2.41 -15.45 -3.59
C GLN A 110 -3.50 -14.94 -2.65
N GLY A 111 -4.68 -14.69 -3.20
CA GLY A 111 -5.79 -14.14 -2.45
C GLY A 111 -5.89 -12.63 -2.44
N ARG A 112 -5.72 -11.96 -3.57
CA ARG A 112 -6.12 -10.57 -3.72
C ARG A 112 -7.49 -10.36 -3.07
N VAL A 113 -7.51 -9.57 -2.01
CA VAL A 113 -8.76 -9.23 -1.32
C VAL A 113 -9.68 -8.47 -2.29
N TYR A 114 -9.09 -7.55 -3.04
CA TYR A 114 -9.79 -6.76 -4.08
C TYR A 114 -9.35 -7.23 -5.46
N LYS A 115 -9.88 -8.38 -5.88
CA LYS A 115 -9.49 -9.06 -7.12
C LYS A 115 -9.82 -8.29 -8.40
N ASP A 116 -10.88 -7.48 -8.35
CA ASP A 116 -11.38 -6.72 -9.49
C ASP A 116 -10.67 -5.35 -9.63
N PHE A 117 -9.73 -5.03 -8.71
CA PHE A 117 -8.98 -3.77 -8.77
C PHE A 117 -7.90 -3.82 -9.86
N ASP A 118 -8.00 -2.90 -10.78
CA ASP A 118 -7.05 -2.64 -11.85
C ASP A 118 -6.51 -1.22 -11.71
N ARG A 119 -5.19 -1.10 -11.60
CA ARG A 119 -4.56 0.19 -11.35
C ARG A 119 -4.73 1.17 -12.52
N GLU A 120 -4.67 0.68 -13.75
CA GLU A 120 -4.80 1.53 -14.95
C GLU A 120 -6.22 2.08 -15.12
N LYS A 121 -7.21 1.31 -14.65
CA LYS A 121 -8.62 1.70 -14.69
C LYS A 121 -9.05 2.56 -13.50
N HIS A 122 -8.61 2.18 -12.30
CA HIS A 122 -9.21 2.67 -11.06
C HIS A 122 -8.37 3.73 -10.35
N VAL A 123 -7.10 3.92 -10.77
CA VAL A 123 -6.26 5.01 -10.27
C VAL A 123 -6.22 6.10 -11.34
N VAL A 124 -6.90 7.19 -11.05
CA VAL A 124 -6.87 8.37 -11.92
C VAL A 124 -5.90 9.40 -11.32
N GLU A 125 -5.07 10.02 -12.17
CA GLU A 125 -4.35 11.22 -11.75
C GLU A 125 -5.40 12.25 -11.34
N ARG A 126 -5.15 12.96 -10.20
CA ARG A 126 -6.06 13.99 -9.71
C ARG A 126 -6.56 14.82 -10.89
N PRO A 127 -7.74 14.62 -11.38
CA PRO A 127 -8.33 15.58 -12.29
C PRO A 127 -8.57 16.83 -11.45
N ASP A 128 -8.56 18.02 -12.08
CA ASP A 128 -9.16 19.24 -11.51
C ASP A 128 -10.69 19.05 -11.38
N LEU A 129 -11.09 17.89 -10.85
CA LEU A 129 -12.45 17.57 -10.53
C LEU A 129 -12.83 18.43 -9.34
N LYS A 130 -13.29 19.62 -9.65
CA LYS A 130 -14.11 20.40 -8.75
C LYS A 130 -15.38 19.58 -8.50
N HIS A 131 -15.31 18.69 -7.53
CA HIS A 131 -16.51 18.04 -6.99
C HIS A 131 -17.26 19.02 -6.09
N GLU A 132 -17.42 20.25 -6.57
CA GLU A 132 -18.13 21.31 -5.86
C GLU A 132 -19.54 20.82 -5.51
N GLY A 133 -19.84 20.75 -4.23
CA GLY A 133 -21.14 20.35 -3.72
C GLY A 133 -21.36 18.83 -3.52
N LEU A 134 -20.39 17.98 -3.80
CA LEU A 134 -20.49 16.57 -3.45
C LEU A 134 -20.19 16.34 -1.97
N PRO A 135 -20.98 15.48 -1.29
CA PRO A 135 -20.73 15.16 0.11
C PRO A 135 -19.40 14.42 0.28
N ILE A 136 -18.65 14.81 1.30
CA ILE A 136 -17.44 14.11 1.72
C ILE A 136 -17.82 12.98 2.68
N GLY A 137 -17.34 11.77 2.38
CA GLY A 137 -17.34 10.64 3.27
C GLY A 137 -15.95 10.41 3.85
N ILE A 138 -15.87 9.97 5.11
CA ILE A 138 -14.63 9.58 5.77
C ILE A 138 -14.82 8.21 6.39
N GLY A 139 -14.11 7.19 5.90
CA GLY A 139 -13.96 5.90 6.54
C GLY A 139 -12.91 6.00 7.65
N MET A 140 -13.16 5.43 8.83
CA MET A 140 -12.27 5.58 9.97
C MET A 140 -12.06 4.26 10.72
N ASP A 141 -10.79 3.85 10.87
CA ASP A 141 -10.35 2.69 11.64
C ASP A 141 -9.57 3.10 12.89
N PHE A 142 -9.90 2.48 14.05
CA PHE A 142 -9.39 2.84 15.38
C PHE A 142 -8.16 2.01 15.80
N ASN A 143 -7.19 1.85 14.94
CA ASN A 143 -5.94 1.17 15.29
C ASN A 143 -4.96 2.10 16.02
N VAL A 144 -4.39 1.64 17.13
CA VAL A 144 -3.46 2.44 17.94
C VAL A 144 -2.12 2.65 17.23
N ASP A 145 -1.67 1.67 16.46
CA ASP A 145 -0.33 1.68 15.85
C ASP A 145 -0.27 2.30 14.44
N ALA A 146 -1.40 2.58 13.87
CA ALA A 146 -1.66 3.58 12.84
C ALA A 146 -3.16 3.74 12.71
N MET A 147 -3.73 4.78 13.32
CA MET A 147 -5.11 5.17 13.06
C MET A 147 -5.19 5.70 11.64
N SER A 148 -6.11 5.16 10.84
CA SER A 148 -6.26 5.51 9.42
C SER A 148 -7.66 6.05 9.13
N SER A 149 -7.70 6.99 8.20
CA SER A 149 -8.97 7.50 7.66
C SER A 149 -8.82 7.71 6.17
N GLU A 150 -9.71 7.15 5.38
CA GLU A 150 -9.81 7.35 3.93
C GLU A 150 -10.89 8.37 3.63
N ILE A 151 -10.53 9.38 2.84
CA ILE A 151 -11.40 10.49 2.49
C ILE A 151 -11.86 10.34 1.04
N PHE A 152 -13.17 10.40 0.84
CA PHE A 152 -13.77 10.18 -0.48
C PHE A 152 -14.99 11.06 -0.75
N TYR A 153 -15.19 11.39 -2.02
CA TYR A 153 -16.43 11.97 -2.50
C TYR A 153 -17.50 10.88 -2.71
N ILE A 154 -18.74 11.22 -2.40
CA ILE A 154 -19.89 10.34 -2.59
C ILE A 154 -20.69 10.83 -3.78
N GLY A 155 -20.58 10.13 -4.92
CA GLY A 155 -21.41 10.32 -6.09
C GLY A 155 -22.70 9.49 -6.04
N PRO A 156 -23.58 9.60 -7.05
CA PRO A 156 -24.85 8.88 -7.09
C PRO A 156 -24.68 7.34 -7.07
N ASN A 157 -23.66 6.82 -7.74
CA ASN A 157 -23.36 5.38 -7.89
C ASN A 157 -21.86 5.07 -7.91
N TRP A 158 -21.03 6.00 -7.46
CA TRP A 158 -19.58 5.84 -7.39
C TRP A 158 -19.02 6.54 -6.14
N ILE A 159 -17.83 6.16 -5.75
CA ILE A 159 -17.01 6.86 -4.76
C ILE A 159 -15.64 7.16 -5.37
N HIS A 160 -15.06 8.31 -5.01
CA HIS A 160 -13.71 8.68 -5.41
C HIS A 160 -12.89 8.94 -4.16
N VAL A 161 -11.98 8.02 -3.83
CA VAL A 161 -11.02 8.19 -2.73
C VAL A 161 -9.93 9.12 -3.21
N PHE A 162 -9.74 10.25 -2.51
CA PHE A 162 -8.81 11.29 -2.95
C PHE A 162 -7.75 11.68 -1.92
N ASP A 163 -7.93 11.29 -0.65
CA ASP A 163 -6.95 11.56 0.39
C ASP A 163 -6.95 10.46 1.45
N GLU A 164 -5.87 10.36 2.20
CA GLU A 164 -5.67 9.48 3.35
C GLU A 164 -5.05 10.28 4.49
N VAL A 165 -5.55 10.09 5.71
CA VAL A 165 -4.92 10.57 6.94
C VAL A 165 -4.51 9.38 7.76
N ARG A 166 -3.21 9.26 8.04
CA ARG A 166 -2.64 8.18 8.84
C ARG A 166 -1.75 8.72 9.95
N LEU A 167 -2.16 8.47 11.19
CA LEU A 167 -1.47 8.95 12.38
C LEU A 167 -0.94 7.78 13.21
N LYS A 168 0.35 7.81 13.55
CA LYS A 168 0.98 6.84 14.45
C LYS A 168 0.92 7.33 15.89
N ASN A 169 0.71 6.42 16.84
CA ASN A 169 0.61 6.73 18.28
C ASN A 169 -0.40 7.86 18.59
N ALA A 170 -1.47 7.92 17.83
CA ALA A 170 -2.48 8.94 17.93
C ALA A 170 -3.74 8.44 18.66
N THR A 171 -4.42 9.35 19.29
CA THR A 171 -5.74 9.15 19.87
C THR A 171 -6.83 9.54 18.87
N THR A 172 -8.08 9.15 19.14
CA THR A 172 -9.23 9.59 18.35
C THR A 172 -9.41 11.11 18.36
N TYR A 173 -9.01 11.78 19.43
CA TYR A 173 -8.99 13.25 19.48
C TYR A 173 -8.02 13.85 18.46
N ASP A 174 -6.80 13.31 18.38
CA ASP A 174 -5.77 13.80 17.45
C ASP A 174 -6.23 13.60 16.00
N MET A 175 -6.84 12.45 15.69
CA MET A 175 -7.38 12.18 14.35
C MET A 175 -8.53 13.14 14.01
N VAL A 176 -9.48 13.32 14.92
CA VAL A 176 -10.61 14.25 14.68
C VAL A 176 -10.10 15.68 14.52
N GLU A 177 -9.13 16.13 15.32
CA GLU A 177 -8.54 17.46 15.16
C GLU A 177 -7.89 17.64 13.79
N GLU A 178 -7.14 16.67 13.30
CA GLU A 178 -6.51 16.72 11.99
C GLU A 178 -7.54 16.69 10.85
N LEU A 179 -8.56 15.85 10.97
CA LEU A 179 -9.63 15.76 9.98
C LEU A 179 -10.46 17.05 9.90
N VAL A 180 -10.77 17.67 11.03
CA VAL A 180 -11.53 18.95 11.08
C VAL A 180 -10.78 20.08 10.40
N LYS A 181 -9.45 20.15 10.55
CA LYS A 181 -8.62 21.17 9.87
C LYS A 181 -8.73 21.08 8.36
N ARG A 182 -8.85 19.88 7.81
CA ARG A 182 -8.90 19.64 6.36
C ARG A 182 -10.33 19.55 5.83
N TYR A 183 -11.20 18.89 6.58
CA TYR A 183 -12.57 18.51 6.19
C TYR A 183 -13.53 18.84 7.32
N PRO A 184 -13.91 20.13 7.51
CA PRO A 184 -14.72 20.57 8.64
C PRO A 184 -16.14 20.01 8.65
N GLU A 185 -16.65 19.59 7.49
CA GLU A 185 -17.96 18.98 7.32
C GLU A 185 -17.83 17.66 6.55
N ALA A 186 -18.29 16.56 7.13
CA ALA A 186 -18.24 15.25 6.51
C ALA A 186 -19.24 14.26 7.12
N LYS A 187 -19.55 13.21 6.36
CA LYS A 187 -20.21 12.02 6.85
C LYS A 187 -19.19 10.97 7.24
N ILE A 188 -19.12 10.66 8.54
CA ILE A 188 -18.12 9.72 9.07
C ILE A 188 -18.71 8.31 9.13
N PHE A 189 -17.94 7.34 8.64
CA PHE A 189 -18.22 5.91 8.63
C PHE A 189 -17.18 5.17 9.49
N PRO A 190 -17.31 5.23 10.82
CA PRO A 190 -16.33 4.62 11.69
C PRO A 190 -16.59 3.13 11.87
N ASP A 191 -15.55 2.40 12.30
CA ASP A 191 -15.69 1.01 12.75
C ASP A 191 -16.68 0.91 13.91
N ALA A 192 -17.55 -0.12 13.91
CA ALA A 192 -18.57 -0.29 14.94
C ALA A 192 -17.99 -0.54 16.35
N SER A 193 -16.74 -1.01 16.46
CA SER A 193 -16.04 -1.24 17.72
C SER A 193 -15.80 0.04 18.54
N GLY A 194 -15.77 1.21 17.88
CA GLY A 194 -15.61 2.51 18.52
C GLY A 194 -16.74 2.95 19.44
N SER A 195 -17.86 2.19 19.51
CA SER A 195 -18.92 2.39 20.48
C SER A 195 -18.58 1.94 21.90
N ALA A 196 -17.61 1.01 22.03
CA ALA A 196 -17.23 0.43 23.30
C ALA A 196 -16.52 1.45 24.21
N ARG A 197 -16.96 1.57 25.45
CA ARG A 197 -16.23 2.31 26.48
C ARG A 197 -15.04 1.47 26.96
N LYS A 198 -13.86 2.05 26.93
CA LYS A 198 -12.67 1.45 27.54
C LYS A 198 -12.51 1.97 28.97
N SER A 199 -12.09 1.12 29.89
CA SER A 199 -11.85 1.53 31.30
C SER A 199 -10.79 2.64 31.45
N SER A 200 -9.95 2.81 30.42
CA SER A 200 -8.89 3.83 30.34
C SER A 200 -9.32 5.14 29.65
N ALA A 201 -10.55 5.23 29.13
CA ALA A 201 -11.03 6.41 28.40
C ALA A 201 -12.40 6.87 28.90
N VAL A 202 -12.54 8.18 29.16
CA VAL A 202 -13.79 8.78 29.63
C VAL A 202 -14.89 8.70 28.57
N ASN A 203 -14.53 8.87 27.30
CA ASN A 203 -15.45 8.89 26.16
C ASN A 203 -15.16 7.74 25.20
N SER A 204 -16.20 7.22 24.54
CA SER A 204 -16.03 6.30 23.43
C SER A 204 -15.57 7.05 22.17
N ASP A 205 -14.93 6.34 21.24
CA ASP A 205 -14.46 6.94 19.98
C ASP A 205 -15.61 7.57 19.19
N HIS A 206 -16.78 6.91 19.14
CA HIS A 206 -17.98 7.47 18.50
C HIS A 206 -18.50 8.73 19.19
N TYR A 207 -18.36 8.85 20.51
CA TYR A 207 -18.74 10.07 21.23
C TYR A 207 -17.85 11.24 20.83
N ILE A 208 -16.54 11.00 20.75
CA ILE A 208 -15.57 12.03 20.36
C ILE A 208 -15.88 12.56 18.95
N ILE A 209 -16.14 11.67 17.99
CA ILE A 209 -16.48 12.08 16.62
C ILE A 209 -17.79 12.88 16.59
N LYS A 210 -18.82 12.40 17.28
CA LYS A 210 -20.15 13.05 17.34
C LYS A 210 -20.14 14.40 18.06
N SER A 211 -19.13 14.68 18.85
CA SER A 211 -18.99 15.98 19.54
C SER A 211 -18.64 17.11 18.56
N ASN A 212 -18.23 16.80 17.34
CA ASN A 212 -18.01 17.80 16.31
C ASN A 212 -19.32 18.08 15.55
N PRO A 213 -19.82 19.34 15.55
CA PRO A 213 -21.09 19.67 14.93
C PRO A 213 -21.13 19.53 13.41
N GLY A 214 -19.97 19.59 12.73
CA GLY A 214 -19.86 19.40 11.28
C GLY A 214 -19.89 17.93 10.85
N TYR A 215 -19.89 16.97 11.80
CA TYR A 215 -19.83 15.57 11.48
C TYR A 215 -21.15 14.85 11.71
N THR A 216 -21.61 14.14 10.67
CA THR A 216 -22.71 13.17 10.80
C THR A 216 -22.13 11.77 10.81
N VAL A 217 -22.50 10.95 11.80
CA VAL A 217 -21.95 9.61 11.98
C VAL A 217 -22.94 8.55 11.51
N SER A 218 -22.51 7.71 10.57
CA SER A 218 -23.26 6.58 10.05
C SER A 218 -22.51 5.29 10.37
N VAL A 219 -23.01 4.50 11.30
CA VAL A 219 -22.37 3.26 11.75
C VAL A 219 -23.41 2.17 11.97
N PRO A 220 -23.16 0.93 11.51
CA PRO A 220 -24.02 -0.20 11.79
C PRO A 220 -23.92 -0.61 13.27
N LYS A 221 -24.89 -1.38 13.78
CA LYS A 221 -24.85 -1.91 15.15
C LYS A 221 -23.66 -2.82 15.42
N ALA A 222 -23.21 -3.53 14.39
CA ALA A 222 -22.02 -4.38 14.39
C ALA A 222 -21.36 -4.33 13.02
N ASN A 223 -20.06 -4.59 12.98
CA ASN A 223 -19.35 -4.69 11.70
C ASN A 223 -19.89 -5.88 10.90
N PRO A 224 -20.19 -5.70 9.61
CA PRO A 224 -20.49 -6.84 8.74
C PRO A 224 -19.32 -7.83 8.71
N PRO A 225 -19.59 -9.12 8.46
CA PRO A 225 -18.53 -10.10 8.27
C PRO A 225 -17.50 -9.65 7.24
N VAL A 226 -16.22 -9.96 7.47
CA VAL A 226 -15.10 -9.54 6.57
C VAL A 226 -15.40 -9.88 5.12
N ARG A 227 -15.94 -11.09 4.86
CA ARG A 227 -16.30 -11.53 3.51
C ARG A 227 -17.31 -10.60 2.83
N GLU A 228 -18.31 -10.12 3.56
CA GLU A 228 -19.33 -9.23 3.02
C GLU A 228 -18.75 -7.85 2.70
N ARG A 229 -17.88 -7.32 3.59
CA ARG A 229 -17.17 -6.06 3.36
C ARG A 229 -16.30 -6.14 2.10
N VAL A 230 -15.53 -7.20 1.97
CA VAL A 230 -14.67 -7.45 0.79
C VAL A 230 -15.51 -7.57 -0.49
N ASN A 231 -16.62 -8.31 -0.43
CA ASN A 231 -17.50 -8.47 -1.60
C ASN A 231 -18.14 -7.14 -2.01
N SER A 232 -18.51 -6.28 -1.05
CA SER A 232 -19.08 -4.97 -1.34
C SER A 232 -18.07 -4.06 -2.06
N VAL A 233 -16.81 -4.04 -1.62
CA VAL A 233 -15.76 -3.27 -2.27
C VAL A 233 -15.44 -3.83 -3.66
N ASN A 234 -15.30 -5.15 -3.81
CA ASN A 234 -15.10 -5.77 -5.12
C ASN A 234 -16.25 -5.47 -6.10
N LYS A 235 -17.49 -5.44 -5.59
CA LYS A 235 -18.63 -5.06 -6.42
C LYS A 235 -18.52 -3.61 -6.91
N LEU A 236 -18.19 -2.66 -6.04
CA LEU A 236 -18.00 -1.26 -6.43
C LEU A 236 -16.88 -1.11 -7.47
N ILE A 237 -15.76 -1.80 -7.26
CA ILE A 237 -14.63 -1.76 -8.20
C ILE A 237 -15.03 -2.31 -9.58
N ARG A 238 -15.81 -3.39 -9.63
CA ARG A 238 -16.23 -4.00 -10.90
C ARG A 238 -17.28 -3.18 -11.64
N ASP A 239 -18.21 -2.59 -10.91
CA ASP A 239 -19.39 -1.91 -11.45
C ASP A 239 -19.09 -0.41 -11.76
N GLY A 240 -17.98 0.15 -11.26
CA GLY A 240 -17.51 1.53 -11.46
C GLY A 240 -16.42 1.64 -12.49
#